data_064b09cab9ba1e37e63341b27d0163c0
#
_entry.id   064b09cab9ba1e37e63341b27d0163c0
#
_cell.length_a   1.000
_cell.length_b   1.000
_cell.length_c   1.000
_cell.angle_alpha   90.00
_cell.angle_beta   90.00
_cell.angle_gamma   90.00
#
_symmetry.space_group_name_H-M   'P 1'
#
loop_
_entity.id
_entity.type
_entity.pdbx_description
1 polymer ?
#
loop_
_entity_poly.entity_id
_entity_poly.type
_entity_poly.pdbx_seq_one_letter_code
_entity_poly.pdbx_strand_id
1 'polypeptide(L)'
;MQKFDIRVKTYLMFKPPFMSEADALDHIVEWIAAVAESSDEISVNPMNIQRGTIIDRLHNDRQYRPPWLWSLVEMIHKAHDIIHPNGGTNGDEDQVSRLIVHPTAGGKIRGSHNCGSCDTEVVAAIERYAVSGDLLEFEGIDCSCKQNWREEISLERCLPTPLGISLPRRGDRAKVLRSA
;
A
#
# COMPACT_ATOMS: atom_id res chain seq x y z
N MET A 1 -7.02 13.01 20.62
CA MET A 1 -5.92 14.00 20.39
C MET A 1 -6.43 15.32 19.82
N GLN A 2 -7.50 15.34 19.04
CA GLN A 2 -8.14 16.59 18.55
C GLN A 2 -8.39 17.65 19.63
N LYS A 3 -8.59 17.23 20.88
CA LYS A 3 -8.81 18.12 22.03
C LYS A 3 -7.63 19.06 22.34
N PHE A 4 -6.44 18.81 21.76
CA PHE A 4 -5.21 19.55 22.03
C PHE A 4 -4.59 20.18 20.78
N ASP A 5 -5.30 20.23 19.66
CA ASP A 5 -4.80 20.73 18.37
C ASP A 5 -3.45 20.09 17.93
N ILE A 6 -3.31 18.79 18.21
CA ILE A 6 -2.14 18.00 17.85
C ILE A 6 -2.45 17.22 16.57
N ARG A 7 -1.69 17.51 15.51
CA ARG A 7 -1.78 16.78 14.24
C ARG A 7 -1.23 15.35 14.40
N VAL A 8 -1.98 14.39 13.85
CA VAL A 8 -1.63 12.96 13.90
C VAL A 8 -1.18 12.48 12.53
N LYS A 9 0.04 11.94 12.47
CA LYS A 9 0.54 11.24 11.28
C LYS A 9 0.64 9.74 11.59
N THR A 10 -0.12 8.94 10.83
CA THR A 10 -0.09 7.48 10.94
C THR A 10 0.81 6.89 9.87
N TYR A 11 1.71 5.98 10.28
CA TYR A 11 2.58 5.24 9.38
C TYR A 11 2.06 3.83 9.21
N LEU A 12 1.85 3.43 7.96
CA LEU A 12 1.45 2.08 7.59
C LEU A 12 2.54 1.44 6.72
N MET A 13 2.77 0.15 6.93
CA MET A 13 3.71 -0.61 6.11
C MET A 13 2.95 -1.41 5.05
N PHE A 14 3.36 -1.27 3.80
CA PHE A 14 2.80 -2.07 2.71
C PHE A 14 3.65 -3.31 2.44
N LYS A 15 2.98 -4.47 2.36
CA LYS A 15 3.58 -5.79 2.12
C LYS A 15 4.72 -6.14 3.08
N PRO A 16 4.46 -6.25 4.40
CA PRO A 16 5.45 -6.80 5.33
C PRO A 16 5.81 -8.25 4.94
N PRO A 17 6.90 -8.82 5.51
CA PRO A 17 7.27 -10.21 5.26
C PRO A 17 6.11 -11.18 5.51
N PHE A 18 6.12 -12.28 4.76
CA PHE A 18 5.11 -13.35 4.85
C PHE A 18 3.69 -12.98 4.42
N MET A 19 3.52 -11.85 3.73
CA MET A 19 2.26 -11.43 3.15
C MET A 19 2.36 -11.51 1.62
N SER A 20 1.33 -12.08 0.98
CA SER A 20 1.20 -12.06 -0.47
C SER A 20 0.93 -10.65 -0.99
N GLU A 21 1.06 -10.42 -2.27
CA GLU A 21 0.74 -9.12 -2.89
C GLU A 21 -0.77 -8.83 -2.78
N ALA A 22 -1.60 -9.87 -3.02
CA ALA A 22 -3.05 -9.77 -2.94
C ALA A 22 -3.52 -9.45 -1.51
N ASP A 23 -3.01 -10.19 -0.50
CA ASP A 23 -3.34 -9.92 0.90
C ASP A 23 -2.87 -8.53 1.32
N ALA A 24 -1.69 -8.10 0.88
CA ALA A 24 -1.16 -6.77 1.18
C ALA A 24 -2.05 -5.66 0.66
N LEU A 25 -2.58 -5.82 -0.57
CA LEU A 25 -3.53 -4.87 -1.16
C LEU A 25 -4.85 -4.78 -0.38
N ASP A 26 -5.40 -5.92 -0.02
CA ASP A 26 -6.69 -5.96 0.66
C ASP A 26 -6.56 -5.38 2.09
N HIS A 27 -5.52 -5.77 2.83
CA HIS A 27 -5.30 -5.28 4.20
C HIS A 27 -4.92 -3.81 4.28
N ILE A 28 -4.11 -3.30 3.37
CA ILE A 28 -3.68 -1.89 3.46
C ILE A 28 -4.86 -0.93 3.29
N VAL A 29 -5.80 -1.25 2.40
CA VAL A 29 -7.01 -0.45 2.21
C VAL A 29 -7.89 -0.48 3.47
N GLU A 30 -8.06 -1.65 4.10
CA GLU A 30 -8.76 -1.78 5.38
C GLU A 30 -8.09 -0.96 6.50
N TRP A 31 -6.76 -0.96 6.56
CA TRP A 31 -6.01 -0.19 7.56
C TRP A 31 -6.10 1.31 7.32
N ILE A 32 -6.03 1.76 6.06
CA ILE A 32 -6.26 3.17 5.71
C ILE A 32 -7.66 3.59 6.17
N ALA A 33 -8.71 2.83 5.85
CA ALA A 33 -10.07 3.13 6.27
C ALA A 33 -10.22 3.18 7.80
N ALA A 34 -9.50 2.30 8.53
CA ALA A 34 -9.58 2.23 9.98
C ALA A 34 -8.94 3.43 10.71
N VAL A 35 -7.99 4.11 10.06
CA VAL A 35 -7.25 5.22 10.68
C VAL A 35 -7.55 6.58 10.08
N ALA A 36 -8.29 6.65 8.95
CA ALA A 36 -8.54 7.88 8.21
C ALA A 36 -9.16 8.97 9.07
N GLU A 37 -10.23 8.66 9.81
CA GLU A 37 -10.91 9.65 10.67
C GLU A 37 -10.08 10.14 11.87
N SER A 38 -9.04 9.41 12.25
CA SER A 38 -8.20 9.71 13.42
C SER A 38 -6.82 10.26 13.07
N SER A 39 -6.50 10.37 11.79
CA SER A 39 -5.21 10.83 11.28
C SER A 39 -5.39 12.05 10.39
N ASP A 40 -4.54 13.05 10.54
CA ASP A 40 -4.45 14.18 9.61
C ASP A 40 -3.63 13.80 8.37
N GLU A 41 -2.72 12.85 8.54
CA GLU A 41 -1.87 12.34 7.46
C GLU A 41 -1.63 10.84 7.62
N ILE A 42 -1.77 10.09 6.54
CA ILE A 42 -1.44 8.66 6.47
C ILE A 42 -0.26 8.49 5.53
N SER A 43 0.85 7.96 6.04
CA SER A 43 2.06 7.68 5.27
C SER A 43 2.20 6.18 5.05
N VAL A 44 1.99 5.74 3.81
CA VAL A 44 2.19 4.33 3.44
C VAL A 44 3.62 4.13 2.95
N ASN A 45 4.35 3.25 3.66
CA ASN A 45 5.74 2.95 3.38
C ASN A 45 5.84 1.51 2.83
N PRO A 46 6.10 1.35 1.53
CA PRO A 46 6.33 0.02 0.97
C PRO A 46 7.60 -0.59 1.56
N MET A 47 7.52 -1.89 1.88
CA MET A 47 8.68 -2.61 2.39
C MET A 47 9.83 -2.57 1.37
N ASN A 48 11.00 -2.17 1.84
CA ASN A 48 12.25 -2.27 1.10
C ASN A 48 13.24 -3.21 1.80
N ILE A 49 14.20 -3.74 1.05
CA ILE A 49 15.13 -4.74 1.53
C ILE A 49 16.41 -4.09 2.04
N GLN A 50 16.60 -4.11 3.35
CA GLN A 50 17.83 -3.67 4.00
C GLN A 50 18.81 -4.83 4.11
N ARG A 51 20.08 -4.59 3.80
CA ARG A 51 21.13 -5.61 3.89
C ARG A 51 21.30 -6.12 5.32
N GLY A 52 21.54 -7.42 5.45
CA GLY A 52 21.81 -8.08 6.74
C GLY A 52 20.56 -8.34 7.59
N THR A 53 19.37 -8.08 7.06
CA THR A 53 18.10 -8.35 7.75
C THR A 53 17.52 -9.70 7.36
N ILE A 54 16.49 -10.15 8.08
CA ILE A 54 15.74 -11.37 7.70
C ILE A 54 15.11 -11.25 6.30
N ILE A 55 14.65 -10.04 5.92
CA ILE A 55 14.09 -9.77 4.60
C ILE A 55 15.14 -9.94 3.50
N ASP A 56 16.38 -9.53 3.77
CA ASP A 56 17.50 -9.74 2.85
C ASP A 56 17.75 -11.24 2.58
N ARG A 57 17.65 -12.06 3.61
CA ARG A 57 17.76 -13.53 3.47
C ARG A 57 16.59 -14.09 2.65
N LEU A 58 15.35 -13.74 3.02
CA LEU A 58 14.16 -14.21 2.29
C LEU A 58 14.20 -13.80 0.81
N HIS A 59 14.68 -12.59 0.52
CA HIS A 59 14.84 -12.14 -0.86
C HIS A 59 15.91 -12.94 -1.62
N ASN A 60 17.08 -13.16 -1.01
CA ASN A 60 18.16 -13.95 -1.62
C ASN A 60 17.73 -15.42 -1.84
N ASP A 61 16.89 -15.95 -0.97
CA ASP A 61 16.30 -17.29 -1.06
C ASP A 61 15.05 -17.34 -1.97
N ARG A 62 14.71 -16.24 -2.66
CA ARG A 62 13.54 -16.09 -3.54
C ARG A 62 12.19 -16.34 -2.84
N GLN A 63 12.13 -16.15 -1.53
CA GLN A 63 10.92 -16.28 -0.72
C GLN A 63 10.22 -14.94 -0.46
N TYR A 64 10.83 -13.85 -0.86
CA TYR A 64 10.26 -12.51 -0.74
C TYR A 64 10.66 -11.64 -1.94
N ARG A 65 9.67 -10.93 -2.48
CA ARG A 65 9.82 -9.86 -3.46
C ARG A 65 9.23 -8.57 -2.88
N PRO A 66 9.91 -7.41 -3.02
CA PRO A 66 9.30 -6.13 -2.71
C PRO A 66 8.00 -5.91 -3.50
N PRO A 67 7.11 -5.03 -3.01
CA PRO A 67 5.83 -4.78 -3.69
C PRO A 67 6.02 -4.36 -5.15
N TRP A 68 5.04 -4.69 -5.98
CA TRP A 68 4.91 -4.07 -7.28
C TRP A 68 4.56 -2.60 -7.15
N LEU A 69 5.10 -1.73 -8.01
CA LEU A 69 4.64 -0.34 -8.11
C LEU A 69 3.17 -0.27 -8.55
N TRP A 70 2.71 -1.23 -9.38
CA TRP A 70 1.30 -1.34 -9.75
C TRP A 70 0.38 -1.59 -8.56
N SER A 71 0.84 -2.30 -7.55
CA SER A 71 0.08 -2.47 -6.30
C SER A 71 -0.03 -1.18 -5.52
N LEU A 72 1.00 -0.33 -5.53
CA LEU A 72 0.91 0.99 -4.90
C LEU A 72 -0.08 1.89 -5.62
N VAL A 73 -0.08 1.88 -6.95
CA VAL A 73 -1.07 2.62 -7.76
C VAL A 73 -2.49 2.12 -7.48
N GLU A 74 -2.71 0.80 -7.49
CA GLU A 74 -4.01 0.20 -7.20
C GLU A 74 -4.50 0.52 -5.78
N MET A 75 -3.60 0.47 -4.79
CA MET A 75 -3.89 0.87 -3.42
C MET A 75 -4.31 2.33 -3.35
N ILE A 76 -3.61 3.22 -4.05
CA ILE A 76 -3.95 4.65 -4.11
C ILE A 76 -5.35 4.83 -4.68
N HIS A 77 -5.67 4.20 -5.81
CA HIS A 77 -7.02 4.29 -6.39
C HIS A 77 -8.10 3.82 -5.41
N LYS A 78 -7.90 2.66 -4.75
CA LYS A 78 -8.86 2.14 -3.78
C LYS A 78 -9.01 2.99 -2.52
N ALA A 79 -7.94 3.65 -2.09
CA ALA A 79 -7.95 4.49 -0.91
C ALA A 79 -8.45 5.90 -1.19
N HIS A 80 -8.45 6.32 -2.44
CA HIS A 80 -8.81 7.69 -2.83
C HIS A 80 -10.20 8.09 -2.33
N ASP A 81 -11.21 7.24 -2.56
CA ASP A 81 -12.59 7.51 -2.14
C ASP A 81 -12.76 7.57 -0.62
N ILE A 82 -11.85 6.93 0.13
CA ILE A 82 -11.81 6.98 1.59
C ILE A 82 -11.25 8.32 2.07
N ILE A 83 -10.21 8.79 1.40
CA ILE A 83 -9.51 10.03 1.75
C ILE A 83 -10.28 11.27 1.25
N HIS A 84 -10.93 11.16 0.11
CA HIS A 84 -11.69 12.22 -0.55
C HIS A 84 -13.15 11.78 -0.77
N PRO A 85 -13.99 11.66 0.28
CA PRO A 85 -15.34 11.09 0.18
C PRO A 85 -16.29 11.88 -0.73
N ASN A 86 -16.03 13.18 -0.92
CA ASN A 86 -16.80 14.06 -1.80
C ASN A 86 -16.10 14.35 -3.14
N GLY A 87 -15.03 13.57 -3.45
CA GLY A 87 -14.11 13.88 -4.54
C GLY A 87 -13.16 15.02 -4.18
N GLY A 88 -12.18 15.28 -5.00
CA GLY A 88 -11.21 16.36 -4.77
C GLY A 88 -9.78 15.88 -4.63
N THR A 89 -8.93 16.74 -4.09
CA THR A 89 -7.48 16.56 -4.03
C THR A 89 -6.92 16.92 -2.65
N ASN A 90 -5.64 16.67 -2.43
CA ASN A 90 -4.97 17.04 -1.17
C ASN A 90 -5.08 18.55 -0.90
N GLY A 91 -5.62 18.90 0.26
CA GLY A 91 -5.80 20.29 0.70
C GLY A 91 -7.23 20.82 0.59
N ASP A 92 -8.17 20.04 0.06
CA ASP A 92 -9.59 20.40 0.07
C ASP A 92 -10.17 20.31 1.49
N GLU A 93 -11.16 21.17 1.81
CA GLU A 93 -11.76 21.26 3.16
C GLU A 93 -12.49 19.96 3.56
N ASP A 94 -13.02 19.23 2.57
CA ASP A 94 -13.76 17.97 2.78
C ASP A 94 -12.84 16.73 2.87
N GLN A 95 -11.53 16.92 2.82
CA GLN A 95 -10.57 15.85 2.94
C GLN A 95 -10.56 15.28 4.36
N VAL A 96 -10.74 13.95 4.48
CA VAL A 96 -10.70 13.27 5.77
C VAL A 96 -9.28 13.18 6.31
N SER A 97 -8.32 12.85 5.44
CA SER A 97 -6.93 12.66 5.78
C SER A 97 -6.08 12.78 4.52
N ARG A 98 -4.84 13.21 4.64
CA ARG A 98 -3.91 13.24 3.51
C ARG A 98 -3.20 11.91 3.35
N LEU A 99 -3.27 11.31 2.15
CA LEU A 99 -2.51 10.08 1.83
C LEU A 99 -1.18 10.43 1.17
N ILE A 100 -0.10 9.93 1.77
CA ILE A 100 1.25 10.06 1.24
C ILE A 100 1.82 8.66 1.01
N VAL A 101 2.35 8.43 -0.18
CA VAL A 101 3.04 7.19 -0.54
C VAL A 101 4.43 7.53 -1.04
N HIS A 102 5.45 7.05 -0.33
CA HIS A 102 6.84 7.24 -0.73
C HIS A 102 7.50 5.89 -1.00
N PRO A 103 7.64 5.50 -2.28
CA PRO A 103 8.32 4.26 -2.63
C PRO A 103 9.84 4.42 -2.48
N THR A 104 10.34 4.41 -1.24
CA THR A 104 11.78 4.45 -0.96
C THR A 104 12.50 3.37 -1.77
N ALA A 105 13.55 3.75 -2.50
CA ALA A 105 14.23 2.90 -3.47
C ALA A 105 13.31 2.38 -4.60
N GLY A 106 12.25 3.10 -4.94
CA GLY A 106 11.36 2.78 -6.04
C GLY A 106 12.11 2.60 -7.37
N GLY A 107 11.69 1.62 -8.17
CA GLY A 107 12.38 1.25 -9.40
C GLY A 107 13.71 0.52 -9.21
N LYS A 108 14.08 0.17 -7.99
CA LYS A 108 15.27 -0.65 -7.69
C LYS A 108 14.83 -2.04 -7.23
N ILE A 109 15.65 -3.06 -7.53
CA ILE A 109 15.36 -4.45 -7.19
C ILE A 109 15.12 -4.71 -5.69
N ARG A 110 15.63 -3.86 -4.83
CA ARG A 110 15.47 -3.93 -3.36
C ARG A 110 14.34 -3.05 -2.82
N GLY A 111 13.68 -2.29 -3.68
CA GLY A 111 12.49 -1.50 -3.38
C GLY A 111 11.31 -1.91 -4.24
N SER A 112 10.20 -1.21 -4.14
CA SER A 112 9.05 -1.45 -5.01
C SER A 112 9.44 -1.24 -6.47
N HIS A 113 9.17 -2.23 -7.31
CA HIS A 113 9.54 -2.17 -8.73
C HIS A 113 8.56 -2.99 -9.58
N ASN A 114 8.52 -2.65 -10.86
CA ASN A 114 7.81 -3.39 -11.89
C ASN A 114 8.79 -4.20 -12.75
N CYS A 115 8.87 -3.90 -14.04
CA CYS A 115 9.76 -4.59 -15.00
C CYS A 115 11.06 -3.84 -15.32
N GLY A 116 11.26 -2.67 -14.75
CA GLY A 116 12.37 -1.77 -15.05
C GLY A 116 12.04 -0.71 -16.12
N SER A 117 11.20 -1.04 -17.12
CA SER A 117 10.94 -0.12 -18.24
C SER A 117 9.96 1.01 -17.86
N CYS A 118 8.94 0.72 -17.05
CA CYS A 118 7.93 1.69 -16.61
C CYS A 118 8.21 2.28 -15.23
N ASP A 119 9.19 1.80 -14.51
CA ASP A 119 9.38 2.06 -13.09
C ASP A 119 9.58 3.55 -12.80
N THR A 120 10.40 4.23 -13.61
CA THR A 120 10.69 5.66 -13.42
C THR A 120 9.45 6.52 -13.57
N GLU A 121 8.62 6.22 -14.56
CA GLU A 121 7.37 6.94 -14.82
C GLU A 121 6.35 6.71 -13.71
N VAL A 122 6.17 5.45 -13.29
CA VAL A 122 5.23 5.10 -12.21
C VAL A 122 5.68 5.71 -10.88
N VAL A 123 6.96 5.66 -10.55
CA VAL A 123 7.50 6.31 -9.33
C VAL A 123 7.23 7.81 -9.35
N ALA A 124 7.53 8.49 -10.47
CA ALA A 124 7.29 9.92 -10.60
C ALA A 124 5.79 10.28 -10.44
N ALA A 125 4.90 9.45 -10.97
CA ALA A 125 3.46 9.66 -10.79
C ALA A 125 3.02 9.50 -9.33
N ILE A 126 3.52 8.47 -8.64
CA ILE A 126 3.24 8.29 -7.20
C ILE A 126 3.75 9.48 -6.39
N GLU A 127 4.92 10.00 -6.69
CA GLU A 127 5.49 11.19 -6.03
C GLU A 127 4.67 12.45 -6.29
N ARG A 128 4.19 12.65 -7.53
CA ARG A 128 3.28 13.77 -7.85
C ARG A 128 1.95 13.63 -7.12
N TYR A 129 1.34 12.44 -7.13
CA TYR A 129 0.12 12.16 -6.36
C TYR A 129 0.29 12.48 -4.87
N ALA A 130 1.41 12.14 -4.26
CA ALA A 130 1.66 12.44 -2.85
C ALA A 130 1.61 13.94 -2.53
N VAL A 131 1.80 14.81 -3.54
CA VAL A 131 1.69 16.26 -3.42
C VAL A 131 0.29 16.75 -3.77
N SER A 132 -0.23 16.35 -4.94
CA SER A 132 -1.50 16.86 -5.50
C SER A 132 -2.73 16.15 -4.91
N GLY A 133 -2.64 14.85 -4.61
CA GLY A 133 -3.79 13.99 -4.31
C GLY A 133 -4.67 13.69 -5.53
N ASP A 134 -4.23 14.03 -6.73
CA ASP A 134 -5.00 13.92 -7.95
C ASP A 134 -4.71 12.60 -8.67
N LEU A 135 -5.74 11.79 -8.92
CA LEU A 135 -5.60 10.53 -9.65
C LEU A 135 -5.24 10.72 -11.13
N LEU A 136 -5.43 11.90 -11.68
CA LEU A 136 -5.01 12.23 -13.06
C LEU A 136 -3.50 12.05 -13.27
N GLU A 137 -2.71 12.06 -12.20
CA GLU A 137 -1.27 11.79 -12.24
C GLU A 137 -0.92 10.39 -12.79
N PHE A 138 -1.89 9.47 -12.78
CA PHE A 138 -1.73 8.10 -13.30
C PHE A 138 -2.30 7.90 -14.70
N GLU A 139 -2.94 8.92 -15.29
CA GLU A 139 -3.50 8.81 -16.63
C GLU A 139 -2.43 8.56 -17.69
N GLY A 140 -2.74 7.66 -18.62
CA GLY A 140 -1.85 7.33 -19.74
C GLY A 140 -0.66 6.43 -19.38
N ILE A 141 -0.45 6.13 -18.10
CA ILE A 141 0.64 5.24 -17.68
C ILE A 141 0.22 3.78 -17.85
N ASP A 142 0.86 3.08 -18.77
CA ASP A 142 0.63 1.66 -19.03
C ASP A 142 1.92 0.93 -19.38
N CYS A 143 1.92 -0.38 -19.16
CA CYS A 143 3.01 -1.26 -19.52
C CYS A 143 2.53 -2.71 -19.61
N SER A 144 3.06 -3.48 -20.55
CA SER A 144 2.73 -4.91 -20.69
C SER A 144 2.95 -5.73 -19.43
N CYS A 145 3.86 -5.33 -18.55
CA CYS A 145 4.09 -5.99 -17.26
C CYS A 145 2.91 -5.87 -16.27
N LYS A 146 1.98 -4.95 -16.52
CA LYS A 146 0.75 -4.81 -15.71
C LYS A 146 -0.13 -6.06 -15.80
N GLN A 147 -0.08 -6.75 -16.94
CA GLN A 147 -0.76 -8.04 -17.11
C GLN A 147 -0.15 -9.12 -16.20
N ASN A 148 1.18 -9.23 -16.14
CA ASN A 148 1.85 -10.20 -15.26
C ASN A 148 1.53 -9.95 -13.78
N TRP A 149 1.48 -8.68 -13.37
CA TRP A 149 1.06 -8.29 -12.03
C TRP A 149 -0.40 -8.72 -11.74
N ARG A 150 -1.33 -8.51 -12.67
CA ARG A 150 -2.72 -8.93 -12.52
C ARG A 150 -2.87 -10.44 -12.40
N GLU A 151 -2.09 -11.19 -13.17
CA GLU A 151 -2.05 -12.65 -13.12
C GLU A 151 -1.50 -13.14 -11.77
N GLU A 152 -0.43 -12.53 -11.25
CA GLU A 152 0.12 -12.84 -9.92
C GLU A 152 -0.94 -12.64 -8.83
N ILE A 153 -1.59 -11.48 -8.78
CA ILE A 153 -2.69 -11.20 -7.85
C ILE A 153 -3.82 -12.23 -7.96
N SER A 154 -4.21 -12.57 -9.19
CA SER A 154 -5.28 -13.55 -9.43
C SER A 154 -4.90 -14.94 -8.94
N LEU A 155 -3.68 -15.38 -9.18
CA LEU A 155 -3.17 -16.67 -8.72
C LEU A 155 -3.08 -16.72 -7.18
N GLU A 156 -2.55 -15.69 -6.55
CA GLU A 156 -2.44 -15.61 -5.09
C GLU A 156 -3.81 -15.68 -4.40
N ARG A 157 -4.84 -15.07 -4.98
CA ARG A 157 -6.23 -15.16 -4.47
C ARG A 157 -6.84 -16.55 -4.59
N CYS A 158 -6.38 -17.37 -5.53
CA CYS A 158 -6.83 -18.74 -5.72
C CYS A 158 -6.08 -19.76 -4.87
N LEU A 159 -4.88 -19.40 -4.37
CA LEU A 159 -4.02 -20.30 -3.59
C LEU A 159 -4.26 -20.08 -2.09
N PRO A 160 -4.26 -21.15 -1.28
CA PRO A 160 -4.23 -20.98 0.17
C PRO A 160 -2.94 -20.26 0.57
N THR A 161 -3.04 -19.31 1.49
CA THR A 161 -1.88 -18.54 2.00
C THR A 161 -0.76 -19.49 2.41
N PRO A 162 0.47 -19.39 1.88
CA PRO A 162 1.52 -20.41 2.02
C PRO A 162 1.94 -20.75 3.44
N LEU A 163 1.58 -19.92 4.43
CA LEU A 163 1.98 -20.11 5.83
C LEU A 163 0.81 -20.35 6.80
N GLY A 164 -0.42 -20.51 6.30
CA GLY A 164 -1.59 -20.70 7.18
C GLY A 164 -1.84 -19.54 8.16
N ILE A 165 -1.15 -18.44 7.99
CA ILE A 165 -1.37 -17.21 8.75
C ILE A 165 -2.49 -16.43 8.05
N SER A 166 -3.72 -16.89 8.24
CA SER A 166 -4.86 -16.05 7.97
C SER A 166 -4.89 -14.98 9.05
N LEU A 167 -4.56 -13.75 8.69
CA LEU A 167 -4.81 -12.64 9.58
C LEU A 167 -6.33 -12.58 9.83
N PRO A 168 -6.80 -12.44 11.09
CA PRO A 168 -8.21 -12.48 11.40
C PRO A 168 -8.92 -11.35 10.64
N ARG A 169 -9.89 -11.70 9.81
CA ARG A 169 -10.76 -10.73 9.14
C ARG A 169 -11.56 -9.95 10.19
N ARG A 170 -11.93 -8.72 9.88
CA ARG A 170 -12.61 -7.79 10.82
C ARG A 170 -13.78 -8.39 11.59
N GLY A 171 -14.48 -9.42 11.06
CA GLY A 171 -15.54 -10.17 11.75
C GLY A 171 -15.06 -11.08 12.88
N ASP A 172 -13.81 -11.52 12.86
CA ASP A 172 -13.28 -12.48 13.83
C ASP A 172 -12.74 -11.79 15.09
N ARG A 173 -12.33 -10.52 15.00
CA ARG A 173 -11.84 -9.74 16.16
C ARG A 173 -12.90 -9.51 17.24
N ALA A 174 -14.17 -9.42 16.85
CA ALA A 174 -15.27 -9.24 17.82
C ALA A 174 -15.49 -10.47 18.70
N LYS A 175 -15.04 -11.67 18.30
CA LYS A 175 -15.14 -12.90 19.11
C LYS A 175 -13.99 -13.06 20.08
N VAL A 176 -12.78 -12.62 19.72
CA VAL A 176 -11.57 -12.77 20.58
C VAL A 176 -11.62 -11.84 21.79
N LEU A 177 -12.20 -10.63 21.65
CA LEU A 177 -12.31 -9.66 22.75
C LEU A 177 -13.47 -9.94 23.72
N ARG A 178 -14.36 -10.91 23.43
CA ARG A 178 -15.45 -11.32 24.34
C ARG A 178 -15.12 -12.57 25.15
N SER A 179 -13.97 -13.18 24.94
CA SER A 179 -13.51 -14.41 25.63
C SER A 179 -12.29 -14.17 26.51
N ALA A 180 -11.89 -12.94 26.73
CA ALA A 180 -10.90 -12.48 27.71
C ALA A 180 -11.56 -11.53 28.71
#